data_fbfe1bd8b04efc7e3b52ac315996bded
#
_entry.id   fbfe1bd8b04efc7e3b52ac315996bded
#
_cell.length_a   1.000
_cell.length_b   1.000
_cell.length_c   1.000
_cell.angle_alpha   90.00
_cell.angle_beta   90.00
_cell.angle_gamma   90.00
#
_symmetry.space_group_name_H-M   'P 1'
#
loop_
_entity.id
_entity.type
_entity.pdbx_description
1 polymer ?
#
loop_
_entity_poly.entity_id
_entity_poly.type
_entity_poly.pdbx_seq_one_letter_code
_entity_poly.pdbx_strand_id
1 'polypeptide(L)'
;MSTILFEQTHQTLTRELARWNRRLRLVRSALWGPRGVIVGLAGGVVAALIARFRPWLLPEQIAWGTGLFTLGLLIVLLAWLWLRPQPPQRLAQYFDRRFALKERTSTALAITRGTIPAPPALLERQLADAVDSARAVHAPSYLPIRLRWLEL
;
A
#
# COMPACT_ATOMS: atom_id res chain seq x y z
N MET A 1 -30.06 -21.09 1.34
CA MET A 1 -29.84 -19.94 2.25
C MET A 1 -28.35 -19.72 2.58
N SER A 2 -27.53 -20.74 2.55
CA SER A 2 -26.07 -20.68 2.81
C SER A 2 -25.25 -19.91 1.78
N THR A 3 -25.59 -19.98 0.50
CA THR A 3 -24.79 -19.37 -0.59
C THR A 3 -24.78 -17.83 -0.52
N ILE A 4 -25.89 -17.21 -0.15
CA ILE A 4 -26.00 -15.74 -0.04
C ILE A 4 -25.18 -15.23 1.15
N LEU A 5 -25.24 -15.93 2.27
CA LEU A 5 -24.49 -15.61 3.48
C LEU A 5 -22.97 -15.75 3.28
N PHE A 6 -22.57 -16.79 2.57
CA PHE A 6 -21.19 -17.04 2.16
C PHE A 6 -20.67 -15.89 1.29
N GLU A 7 -21.40 -15.51 0.24
CA GLU A 7 -21.00 -14.44 -0.68
C GLU A 7 -20.87 -13.10 0.06
N GLN A 8 -21.83 -12.77 0.94
CA GLN A 8 -21.78 -11.54 1.75
C GLN A 8 -20.58 -11.52 2.69
N THR A 9 -20.25 -12.65 3.32
CA THR A 9 -19.13 -12.75 4.25
C THR A 9 -17.80 -12.64 3.50
N HIS A 10 -17.68 -13.28 2.34
CA HIS A 10 -16.52 -13.17 1.47
C HIS A 10 -16.32 -11.72 0.95
N GLN A 11 -17.40 -11.06 0.53
CA GLN A 11 -17.34 -9.66 0.11
C GLN A 11 -16.93 -8.73 1.26
N THR A 12 -17.39 -9.00 2.47
CA THR A 12 -17.00 -8.22 3.66
C THR A 12 -15.51 -8.36 3.94
N LEU A 13 -14.98 -9.58 3.93
CA LEU A 13 -13.55 -9.83 4.13
C LEU A 13 -12.68 -9.14 3.06
N THR A 14 -13.10 -9.23 1.80
CA THR A 14 -12.37 -8.58 0.69
C THR A 14 -12.42 -7.05 0.79
N ARG A 15 -13.53 -6.46 1.25
CA ARG A 15 -13.64 -5.01 1.51
C ARG A 15 -12.71 -4.55 2.63
N GLU A 16 -12.64 -5.28 3.74
CA GLU A 16 -11.73 -4.95 4.83
C GLU A 16 -10.26 -5.05 4.39
N LEU A 17 -9.88 -6.10 3.65
CA LEU A 17 -8.55 -6.22 3.07
C LEU A 17 -8.22 -5.06 2.11
N ALA A 18 -9.18 -4.64 1.28
CA ALA A 18 -9.01 -3.49 0.38
C ALA A 18 -8.82 -2.18 1.16
N ARG A 19 -9.57 -1.99 2.25
CA ARG A 19 -9.46 -0.84 3.16
C ARG A 19 -8.07 -0.78 3.80
N TRP A 20 -7.56 -1.90 4.31
CA TRP A 20 -6.23 -1.98 4.88
C TRP A 20 -5.13 -1.75 3.85
N ASN A 21 -5.30 -2.30 2.65
CA ASN A 21 -4.38 -2.07 1.53
C ASN A 21 -4.31 -0.58 1.14
N ARG A 22 -5.48 0.09 1.04
CA ARG A 22 -5.52 1.53 0.77
C ARG A 22 -4.75 2.32 1.84
N ARG A 23 -4.95 1.99 3.11
CA ARG A 23 -4.21 2.62 4.20
C ARG A 23 -2.71 2.35 4.13
N LEU A 24 -2.31 1.11 3.84
CA LEU A 24 -0.90 0.75 3.65
C LEU A 24 -0.26 1.54 2.51
N ARG A 25 -0.98 1.74 1.41
CA ARG A 25 -0.51 2.57 0.28
C ARG A 25 -0.34 4.03 0.71
N LEU A 26 -1.28 4.58 1.48
CA LEU A 26 -1.15 5.95 2.03
C LEU A 26 0.07 6.08 2.94
N VAL A 27 0.29 5.13 3.86
CA VAL A 27 1.49 5.13 4.72
C VAL A 27 2.77 5.06 3.89
N ARG A 28 2.81 4.21 2.87
CA ARG A 28 3.96 4.11 1.96
C ARG A 28 4.16 5.39 1.16
N SER A 29 3.09 6.00 0.65
CA SER A 29 3.16 7.29 -0.06
C SER A 29 3.70 8.41 0.83
N ALA A 30 3.29 8.44 2.10
CA ALA A 30 3.79 9.41 3.08
C ALA A 30 5.29 9.22 3.42
N LEU A 31 5.80 7.98 3.34
CA LEU A 31 7.22 7.69 3.57
C LEU A 31 8.08 7.95 2.33
N TRP A 32 7.60 7.59 1.15
CA TRP A 32 8.37 7.68 -0.09
C TRP A 32 8.23 9.03 -0.79
N GLY A 33 7.14 9.77 -0.56
CA GLY A 33 6.93 11.10 -1.13
C GLY A 33 8.07 12.08 -0.82
N PRO A 34 8.41 12.34 0.45
CA PRO A 34 9.50 13.23 0.81
C PRO A 34 10.86 12.80 0.22
N ARG A 35 11.14 11.51 0.20
CA ARG A 35 12.37 10.98 -0.43
C ARG A 35 12.43 11.25 -1.92
N GLY A 36 11.30 11.12 -2.63
CA GLY A 36 11.19 11.48 -4.04
C GLY A 36 11.47 12.97 -4.28
N VAL A 37 10.98 13.84 -3.41
CA VAL A 37 11.26 15.29 -3.47
C VAL A 37 12.76 15.57 -3.27
N ILE A 38 13.37 14.96 -2.26
CA ILE A 38 14.80 15.14 -1.98
C ILE A 38 15.65 14.71 -3.18
N VAL A 39 15.36 13.56 -3.76
CA VAL A 39 16.08 13.06 -4.95
C VAL A 39 15.89 14.01 -6.14
N GLY A 40 14.67 14.51 -6.36
CA GLY A 40 14.38 15.47 -7.42
C GLY A 40 15.15 16.79 -7.24
N LEU A 41 15.15 17.34 -6.03
CA LEU A 41 15.89 18.56 -5.70
C LEU A 41 17.41 18.37 -5.81
N ALA A 42 17.93 17.24 -5.34
CA ALA A 42 19.36 16.91 -5.48
C ALA A 42 19.77 16.85 -6.96
N GLY A 43 18.93 16.28 -7.83
CA GLY A 43 19.13 16.33 -9.29
C GLY A 43 19.20 17.76 -9.83
N GLY A 44 18.34 18.65 -9.34
CA GLY A 44 18.36 20.07 -9.69
C GLY A 44 19.63 20.79 -9.25
N VAL A 45 20.13 20.50 -8.06
CA VAL A 45 21.42 21.05 -7.57
C VAL A 45 22.57 20.59 -8.47
N VAL A 46 22.60 19.32 -8.84
CA VAL A 46 23.62 18.78 -9.77
C VAL A 46 23.53 19.46 -11.12
N ALA A 47 22.33 19.64 -11.66
CA ALA A 47 22.11 20.35 -12.92
C ALA A 47 22.61 21.80 -12.84
N ALA A 48 22.33 22.52 -11.75
CA ALA A 48 22.79 23.89 -11.52
C ALA A 48 24.32 23.97 -11.42
N LEU A 49 24.96 23.01 -10.75
CA LEU A 49 26.42 22.93 -10.68
C LEU A 49 27.07 22.72 -12.06
N ILE A 50 26.49 21.83 -12.87
CA ILE A 50 26.99 21.58 -14.24
C ILE A 50 26.82 22.85 -15.10
N ALA A 51 25.69 23.54 -14.99
CA ALA A 51 25.42 24.78 -15.73
C ALA A 51 26.37 25.91 -15.35
N ARG A 52 26.95 25.90 -14.16
CA ARG A 52 27.98 26.85 -13.72
C ARG A 52 29.29 26.71 -14.51
N PHE A 53 29.67 25.49 -14.89
CA PHE A 53 30.88 25.24 -15.67
C PHE A 53 30.66 25.41 -17.18
N ARG A 54 29.44 25.18 -17.64
CA ARG A 54 29.02 25.39 -19.03
C ARG A 54 27.67 26.06 -19.07
N PRO A 55 27.61 27.40 -19.31
CA PRO A 55 26.37 28.17 -19.25
C PRO A 55 25.51 27.91 -20.51
N TRP A 56 24.86 26.71 -20.53
CA TRP A 56 23.96 26.32 -21.62
C TRP A 56 22.53 26.73 -21.35
N LEU A 57 22.17 26.90 -20.07
CA LEU A 57 20.80 27.12 -19.61
C LEU A 57 20.71 28.40 -18.77
N LEU A 58 19.63 29.12 -18.95
CA LEU A 58 19.28 30.25 -18.09
C LEU A 58 18.87 29.75 -16.70
N PRO A 59 19.12 30.47 -15.61
CA PRO A 59 18.73 30.09 -14.26
C PRO A 59 17.23 29.75 -14.14
N GLU A 60 16.38 30.45 -14.84
CA GLU A 60 14.93 30.22 -14.88
C GLU A 60 14.60 28.87 -15.51
N GLN A 61 15.30 28.47 -16.57
CA GLN A 61 15.09 27.17 -17.23
C GLN A 61 15.52 26.02 -16.31
N ILE A 62 16.59 26.19 -15.54
CA ILE A 62 17.04 25.19 -14.54
C ILE A 62 15.98 25.05 -13.44
N ALA A 63 15.43 26.16 -12.95
CA ALA A 63 14.41 26.14 -11.91
C ALA A 63 13.14 25.42 -12.38
N TRP A 64 12.63 25.79 -13.55
CA TRP A 64 11.45 25.13 -14.15
C TRP A 64 11.71 23.66 -14.48
N GLY A 65 12.85 23.36 -15.07
CA GLY A 65 13.25 21.98 -15.39
C GLY A 65 13.35 21.09 -14.14
N THR A 66 13.94 21.60 -13.06
CA THR A 66 14.02 20.89 -11.78
C THR A 66 12.63 20.69 -11.17
N GLY A 67 11.77 21.71 -11.20
CA GLY A 67 10.41 21.60 -10.72
C GLY A 67 9.60 20.53 -11.46
N LEU A 68 9.62 20.59 -12.79
CA LEU A 68 8.91 19.62 -13.64
C LEU A 68 9.46 18.19 -13.48
N PHE A 69 10.79 18.04 -13.40
CA PHE A 69 11.44 16.76 -13.18
C PHE A 69 11.03 16.16 -11.82
N THR A 70 11.08 16.95 -10.76
CA THR A 70 10.70 16.52 -9.41
C THR A 70 9.23 16.12 -9.35
N LEU A 71 8.35 16.92 -9.97
CA LEU A 71 6.92 16.63 -10.06
C LEU A 71 6.66 15.34 -10.85
N GLY A 72 7.31 15.19 -12.00
CA GLY A 72 7.21 13.98 -12.82
C GLY A 72 7.68 12.74 -12.07
N LEU A 73 8.81 12.82 -11.39
CA LEU A 73 9.33 11.73 -10.55
C LEU A 73 8.35 11.34 -9.45
N LEU A 74 7.75 12.33 -8.78
CA LEU A 74 6.73 12.11 -7.76
C LEU A 74 5.49 11.42 -8.33
N ILE A 75 5.00 11.88 -9.48
CA ILE A 75 3.83 11.28 -10.14
C ILE A 75 4.12 9.83 -10.49
N VAL A 76 5.27 9.54 -11.11
CA VAL A 76 5.68 8.18 -11.47
C VAL A 76 5.80 7.28 -10.23
N LEU A 77 6.44 7.76 -9.17
CA LEU A 77 6.60 7.03 -7.92
C LEU A 77 5.24 6.71 -7.26
N LEU A 78 4.34 7.69 -7.19
CA LEU A 78 3.01 7.50 -6.64
C LEU A 78 2.18 6.58 -7.52
N ALA A 79 2.20 6.77 -8.84
CA ALA A 79 1.52 5.89 -9.79
C ALA A 79 2.00 4.44 -9.63
N TRP A 80 3.30 4.21 -9.53
CA TRP A 80 3.87 2.89 -9.29
C TRP A 80 3.37 2.25 -7.99
N LEU A 81 3.33 3.01 -6.89
CA LEU A 81 2.83 2.53 -5.60
C LEU A 81 1.34 2.17 -5.64
N TRP A 82 0.55 2.92 -6.41
CA TRP A 82 -0.90 2.75 -6.48
C TRP A 82 -1.35 1.76 -7.54
N LEU A 83 -0.69 1.71 -8.69
CA LEU A 83 -1.07 0.83 -9.80
C LEU A 83 -0.54 -0.59 -9.65
N ARG A 84 0.51 -0.80 -8.86
CA ARG A 84 1.07 -2.14 -8.68
C ARG A 84 0.07 -3.10 -8.04
N PRO A 85 -0.39 -4.14 -8.76
CA PRO A 85 -1.33 -5.11 -8.22
C PRO A 85 -0.65 -5.92 -7.11
N GLN A 86 -1.33 -6.04 -5.97
CA GLN A 86 -0.86 -6.90 -4.89
C GLN A 86 -1.76 -8.14 -4.84
N PRO A 87 -1.23 -9.36 -4.96
CA PRO A 87 -2.02 -10.56 -4.88
C PRO A 87 -2.69 -10.64 -3.50
N PRO A 88 -4.01 -10.82 -3.45
CA PRO A 88 -4.76 -10.70 -2.19
C PRO A 88 -4.33 -11.73 -1.14
N GLN A 89 -3.81 -12.88 -1.57
CA GLN A 89 -3.28 -13.88 -0.63
C GLN A 89 -2.04 -13.36 0.13
N ARG A 90 -1.09 -12.74 -0.58
CA ARG A 90 0.09 -12.14 0.05
C ARG A 90 -0.28 -10.98 0.97
N LEU A 91 -1.31 -10.24 0.58
CA LEU A 91 -1.83 -9.13 1.36
C LEU A 91 -2.46 -9.63 2.66
N ALA A 92 -3.28 -10.68 2.59
CA ALA A 92 -3.87 -11.32 3.76
C ALA A 92 -2.79 -11.85 4.72
N GLN A 93 -1.79 -12.57 4.22
CA GLN A 93 -0.66 -13.05 5.02
C GLN A 93 0.13 -11.91 5.67
N TYR A 94 0.35 -10.80 4.95
CA TYR A 94 1.01 -9.63 5.50
C TYR A 94 0.22 -9.04 6.67
N PHE A 95 -1.10 -8.88 6.52
CA PHE A 95 -1.96 -8.34 7.58
C PHE A 95 -2.14 -9.29 8.74
N ASP A 96 -2.24 -10.60 8.48
CA ASP A 96 -2.31 -11.62 9.54
C ASP A 96 -1.09 -11.53 10.47
N ARG A 97 0.11 -11.37 9.90
CA ARG A 97 1.34 -11.17 10.67
C ARG A 97 1.36 -9.82 11.38
N ARG A 98 0.94 -8.76 10.69
CA ARG A 98 0.98 -7.41 11.23
C ARG A 98 0.00 -7.17 12.37
N PHE A 99 -1.16 -7.81 12.31
CA PHE A 99 -2.25 -7.66 13.28
C PHE A 99 -2.33 -8.85 14.24
N ALA A 100 -1.39 -9.79 14.17
CA ALA A 100 -1.37 -11.01 14.98
C ALA A 100 -2.68 -11.85 14.89
N LEU A 101 -3.27 -11.93 13.69
CA LEU A 101 -4.53 -12.64 13.44
C LEU A 101 -4.38 -14.16 13.31
N LYS A 102 -3.20 -14.72 13.57
CA LYS A 102 -2.93 -16.17 13.54
C LYS A 102 -3.37 -16.84 12.22
N GLU A 103 -3.10 -16.19 11.10
CA GLU A 103 -3.38 -16.67 9.75
C GLU A 103 -4.87 -16.88 9.42
N ARG A 104 -5.78 -16.32 10.21
CA ARG A 104 -7.23 -16.49 10.02
C ARG A 104 -7.72 -15.93 8.69
N THR A 105 -7.27 -14.74 8.29
CA THR A 105 -7.72 -14.09 7.05
C THR A 105 -7.11 -14.75 5.82
N SER A 106 -5.85 -15.15 5.86
CA SER A 106 -5.18 -15.82 4.74
C SER A 106 -5.71 -17.24 4.54
N THR A 107 -6.00 -17.98 5.63
CA THR A 107 -6.58 -19.31 5.56
C THR A 107 -8.01 -19.26 5.03
N ALA A 108 -8.86 -18.35 5.53
CA ALA A 108 -10.21 -18.17 5.02
C ALA A 108 -10.22 -17.86 3.53
N LEU A 109 -9.30 -16.99 3.06
CA LEU A 109 -9.18 -16.65 1.65
C LEU A 109 -8.67 -17.83 0.80
N ALA A 110 -7.75 -18.66 1.32
CA ALA A 110 -7.24 -19.84 0.63
C ALA A 110 -8.32 -20.93 0.47
N ILE A 111 -9.10 -21.17 1.50
CA ILE A 111 -10.23 -22.12 1.46
C ILE A 111 -11.30 -21.61 0.47
N THR A 112 -11.67 -20.34 0.53
CA THR A 112 -12.67 -19.74 -0.38
C THR A 112 -12.27 -19.86 -1.84
N ARG A 113 -10.97 -19.80 -2.13
CA ARG A 113 -10.43 -19.97 -3.50
C ARG A 113 -10.25 -21.42 -3.93
N GLY A 114 -10.59 -22.37 -3.06
CA GLY A 114 -10.39 -23.78 -3.35
C GLY A 114 -8.93 -24.24 -3.33
N THR A 115 -8.01 -23.40 -2.84
CA THR A 115 -6.59 -23.77 -2.71
C THR A 115 -6.38 -24.79 -1.59
N ILE A 116 -7.24 -24.75 -0.58
CA ILE A 116 -7.29 -25.72 0.52
C ILE A 116 -8.67 -26.34 0.51
N PRO A 117 -8.80 -27.68 0.31
CA PRO A 117 -10.08 -28.34 0.37
C PRO A 117 -10.60 -28.35 1.82
N ALA A 118 -11.84 -27.90 2.01
CA ALA A 118 -12.48 -27.89 3.32
C ALA A 118 -13.98 -28.22 3.19
N PRO A 119 -14.56 -28.93 4.18
CA PRO A 119 -16.00 -29.15 4.23
C PRO A 119 -16.77 -27.84 4.33
N PRO A 120 -17.99 -27.74 3.74
CA PRO A 120 -18.76 -26.49 3.74
C PRO A 120 -19.00 -25.89 5.15
N ALA A 121 -19.25 -26.72 6.14
CA ALA A 121 -19.45 -26.28 7.52
C ALA A 121 -18.19 -25.64 8.14
N LEU A 122 -17.01 -26.15 7.79
CA LEU A 122 -15.75 -25.57 8.25
C LEU A 122 -15.45 -24.25 7.55
N LEU A 123 -15.75 -24.17 6.26
CA LEU A 123 -15.61 -22.96 5.46
C LEU A 123 -16.42 -21.80 6.05
N GLU A 124 -17.70 -22.04 6.38
CA GLU A 124 -18.56 -21.00 6.96
C GLU A 124 -18.03 -20.50 8.31
N ARG A 125 -17.59 -21.42 9.18
CA ARG A 125 -17.00 -21.05 10.48
C ARG A 125 -15.71 -20.28 10.35
N GLN A 126 -14.82 -20.70 9.46
CA GLN A 126 -13.54 -20.02 9.21
C GLN A 126 -13.75 -18.61 8.62
N LEU A 127 -14.71 -18.45 7.71
CA LEU A 127 -15.06 -17.16 7.16
C LEU A 127 -15.66 -16.21 8.22
N ALA A 128 -16.57 -16.72 9.05
CA ALA A 128 -17.15 -15.93 10.14
C ALA A 128 -16.08 -15.47 11.12
N ASP A 129 -15.22 -16.39 11.60
CA ASP A 129 -14.13 -16.08 12.52
C ASP A 129 -13.12 -15.09 11.93
N ALA A 130 -12.80 -15.22 10.63
CA ALA A 130 -11.93 -14.30 9.93
C ALA A 130 -12.53 -12.89 9.83
N VAL A 131 -13.84 -12.77 9.53
CA VAL A 131 -14.53 -11.48 9.46
C VAL A 131 -14.63 -10.82 10.81
N ASP A 132 -14.98 -11.57 11.85
CA ASP A 132 -15.09 -11.04 13.22
C ASP A 132 -13.71 -10.56 13.72
N SER A 133 -12.68 -11.36 13.48
CA SER A 133 -11.30 -10.98 13.76
C SER A 133 -10.88 -9.74 12.98
N ALA A 134 -11.23 -9.63 11.70
CA ALA A 134 -10.92 -8.46 10.87
C ALA A 134 -11.64 -7.19 11.35
N ARG A 135 -12.91 -7.29 11.75
CA ARG A 135 -13.67 -6.15 12.29
C ARG A 135 -13.12 -5.65 13.62
N ALA A 136 -12.58 -6.54 14.44
CA ALA A 136 -11.96 -6.16 15.72
C ALA A 136 -10.65 -5.39 15.54
N VAL A 137 -10.02 -5.42 14.34
CA VAL A 137 -8.77 -4.72 14.09
C VAL A 137 -8.98 -3.22 13.94
N HIS A 138 -8.39 -2.45 14.86
CA HIS A 138 -8.27 -1.00 14.70
C HIS A 138 -7.04 -0.66 13.85
N ALA A 139 -7.19 -0.71 12.52
CA ALA A 139 -6.10 -0.51 11.56
C ALA A 139 -5.24 0.76 11.79
N PRO A 140 -5.79 1.92 12.27
CA PRO A 140 -4.99 3.10 12.61
C PRO A 140 -3.89 2.88 13.65
N SER A 141 -4.13 2.01 14.62
CA SER A 141 -3.16 1.72 15.68
C SER A 141 -1.95 0.94 15.18
N TYR A 142 -2.17 0.04 14.23
CA TYR A 142 -1.11 -0.81 13.66
C TYR A 142 -0.41 -0.20 12.45
N LEU A 143 -1.09 0.71 11.74
CA LEU A 143 -0.58 1.41 10.56
C LEU A 143 -0.69 2.93 10.79
N PRO A 144 0.08 3.51 11.73
CA PRO A 144 0.07 4.95 11.96
C PRO A 144 0.70 5.68 10.76
N ILE A 145 0.06 6.74 10.30
CA ILE A 145 0.64 7.66 9.33
C ILE A 145 1.55 8.60 10.13
N ARG A 146 2.82 8.24 10.28
CA ARG A 146 3.82 9.08 10.95
C ARG A 146 4.81 9.56 9.90
N LEU A 147 4.89 10.87 9.69
CA LEU A 147 6.00 11.52 8.99
C LEU A 147 7.18 11.58 9.98
N ARG A 148 8.12 10.66 9.85
CA ARG A 148 9.37 10.66 10.64
C ARG A 148 10.39 11.54 9.92
N TRP A 149 10.30 12.84 10.14
CA TRP A 149 11.20 13.84 9.57
C TRP A 149 12.67 13.61 9.92
N LEU A 150 12.96 12.89 11.02
CA LEU A 150 14.29 12.63 11.53
C LEU A 150 15.02 11.43 10.86
N GLU A 151 14.39 10.69 9.97
CA GLU A 151 14.99 9.55 9.26
C GLU A 151 15.19 9.83 7.76
N LEU A 152 15.06 11.08 7.34
CA LEU A 152 15.41 11.59 6.04
C LEU A 152 16.86 12.04 6.03
#